data_5acf4868706d1536633df5925f31e249
#
_entry.id   5acf4868706d1536633df5925f31e249
#
_cell.length_a   1.000
_cell.length_b   1.000
_cell.length_c   1.000
_cell.angle_alpha   90.00
_cell.angle_beta   90.00
_cell.angle_gamma   90.00
#
_symmetry.space_group_name_H-M   'P 1'
#
loop_
_entity.id
_entity.type
_entity.pdbx_description
1 polymer ?
#
loop_
_entity_poly.entity_id
_entity_poly.type
_entity_poly.pdbx_seq_one_letter_code
_entity_poly.pdbx_strand_id
1 'polypeptide(L)'
;DSLDRGEPLVSGLVSEPNKSMFVDWAPYLGHEWDMECDTTIDIHTLQTLAHDTNSMPDNLPLQRQVAKILEDRRKMAAGAMPLNWGFAETLAYATLLKDGFPIRFTGQDIGRGTFSHRHAVLHNQKDESTYIPLQHVSEDQGDFTIHDSLLSEEAVLAFEYGYATTSPKGMVIWEAQFGDFSNGAQVVIDQFITSGEHKWSRVCGLTMLLPHGYEGQGPEHSSARLERFLQLSAEHNIQVCVPTTPAQVYHMLRRQGVRPLRKPLIVMSPKSLLRHKEATSTIEDLAEGRF
;
A
#
# COMPACT_ATOMS: atom_id res chain seq x y z
N ASP A 1 37.37 32.19 -21.96
CA ASP A 1 36.08 31.69 -22.40
C ASP A 1 35.37 31.03 -21.22
N SER A 2 34.01 31.07 -21.14
CA SER A 2 33.29 30.49 -19.97
C SER A 2 33.58 29.03 -19.83
N LEU A 3 33.73 28.28 -20.91
CA LEU A 3 34.12 26.87 -20.94
C LEU A 3 35.49 26.62 -20.31
N ASP A 4 36.50 27.47 -20.60
CA ASP A 4 37.85 27.34 -20.06
C ASP A 4 37.90 27.63 -18.55
N ARG A 5 36.91 28.35 -18.02
CA ARG A 5 36.77 28.67 -16.60
C ARG A 5 35.82 27.72 -15.86
N GLY A 6 35.22 26.74 -16.54
CA GLY A 6 34.22 25.82 -15.96
C GLY A 6 32.91 26.52 -15.58
N GLU A 7 32.64 27.71 -16.18
CA GLU A 7 31.42 28.45 -15.91
C GLU A 7 30.26 27.94 -16.80
N PRO A 8 29.04 27.88 -16.28
CA PRO A 8 27.90 27.46 -17.10
C PRO A 8 27.68 28.44 -18.26
N LEU A 9 27.52 27.92 -19.48
CA LEU A 9 27.28 28.70 -20.70
C LEU A 9 26.00 29.50 -20.69
N VAL A 10 25.07 29.12 -19.82
CA VAL A 10 23.79 29.81 -19.65
C VAL A 10 23.53 29.96 -18.15
N SER A 11 23.70 31.17 -17.66
CA SER A 11 23.22 31.56 -16.33
C SER A 11 21.81 32.10 -16.45
N GLY A 12 20.87 31.58 -15.67
CA GLY A 12 19.52 32.15 -15.55
C GLY A 12 18.44 31.46 -16.39
N LEU A 13 18.65 30.26 -16.91
CA LEU A 13 17.55 29.44 -17.48
C LEU A 13 16.60 28.92 -16.39
N VAL A 14 17.01 28.94 -15.14
CA VAL A 14 16.16 28.65 -14.01
C VAL A 14 16.13 29.90 -13.14
N SER A 15 15.18 30.82 -13.42
CA SER A 15 14.70 31.75 -12.39
C SER A 15 14.43 30.94 -11.14
N GLU A 16 14.68 31.47 -9.95
CA GLU A 16 14.47 30.74 -8.69
C GLU A 16 13.22 29.86 -8.78
N PRO A 17 13.36 28.53 -8.65
CA PRO A 17 12.25 27.64 -8.89
C PRO A 17 11.12 28.04 -7.92
N ASN A 18 9.91 28.15 -8.43
CA ASN A 18 8.75 28.35 -7.58
C ASN A 18 8.70 27.17 -6.58
N LYS A 19 9.11 27.40 -5.33
CA LYS A 19 9.24 26.35 -4.31
C LYS A 19 7.95 25.55 -4.12
N SER A 20 6.78 26.14 -4.44
CA SER A 20 5.51 25.44 -4.39
C SER A 20 5.35 24.34 -5.45
N MET A 21 6.19 24.31 -6.48
CA MET A 21 6.21 23.26 -7.51
C MET A 21 7.18 22.12 -7.20
N PHE A 22 7.97 22.24 -6.13
CA PHE A 22 8.94 21.23 -5.76
C PHE A 22 8.43 20.41 -4.59
N VAL A 23 8.57 19.10 -4.72
CA VAL A 23 8.29 18.15 -3.66
C VAL A 23 9.48 18.14 -2.69
N ASP A 24 9.21 18.33 -1.41
CA ASP A 24 10.24 18.28 -0.37
C ASP A 24 10.56 16.83 0.00
N TRP A 25 11.72 16.37 -0.45
CA TRP A 25 12.27 15.06 -0.10
C TRP A 25 13.18 15.08 1.12
N ALA A 26 13.58 16.25 1.63
CA ALA A 26 14.55 16.35 2.73
C ALA A 26 14.17 15.52 3.98
N PRO A 27 12.89 15.44 4.41
CA PRO A 27 12.50 14.61 5.55
C PRO A 27 12.70 13.11 5.36
N TYR A 28 12.92 12.65 4.12
CA TYR A 28 12.96 11.23 3.76
C TYR A 28 14.36 10.76 3.29
N LEU A 29 15.37 11.62 3.42
CA LEU A 29 16.73 11.35 2.99
C LEU A 29 17.67 11.19 4.19
N GLY A 30 18.75 10.40 4.00
CA GLY A 30 19.79 10.25 5.00
C GLY A 30 19.42 9.38 6.20
N HIS A 31 18.40 8.55 6.09
CA HIS A 31 18.00 7.61 7.13
C HIS A 31 18.67 6.26 6.96
N GLU A 32 19.08 5.66 8.07
CA GLU A 32 19.68 4.33 8.09
C GLU A 32 18.61 3.24 7.88
N TRP A 33 19.04 2.14 7.27
CA TRP A 33 18.16 1.00 6.97
C TRP A 33 17.51 0.41 8.23
N ASP A 34 18.23 0.33 9.32
CA ASP A 34 17.84 -0.31 10.57
C ASP A 34 17.17 0.64 11.57
N MET A 35 16.83 1.87 11.11
CA MET A 35 16.13 2.81 11.98
C MET A 35 14.86 2.21 12.58
N GLU A 36 14.69 2.36 13.86
CA GLU A 36 13.50 1.92 14.59
C GLU A 36 12.26 2.74 14.16
N CYS A 37 11.12 2.10 14.19
CA CYS A 37 9.84 2.72 13.89
C CYS A 37 8.76 2.14 14.81
N ASP A 38 8.08 3.01 15.54
CA ASP A 38 6.89 2.63 16.30
C ASP A 38 5.68 2.58 15.37
N THR A 39 5.08 1.40 15.27
CA THR A 39 3.89 1.16 14.45
C THR A 39 2.65 0.90 15.30
N THR A 40 2.76 1.05 16.61
CA THR A 40 1.65 0.86 17.54
C THR A 40 0.67 2.03 17.46
N ILE A 41 -0.55 1.78 17.88
CA ILE A 41 -1.62 2.78 18.02
C ILE A 41 -2.38 2.48 19.30
N ASP A 42 -2.77 3.52 20.00
CA ASP A 42 -3.65 3.40 21.15
C ASP A 42 -4.90 2.56 20.84
N ILE A 43 -5.21 1.63 21.74
CA ILE A 43 -6.29 0.64 21.56
C ILE A 43 -7.66 1.30 21.36
N HIS A 44 -7.96 2.42 22.05
CA HIS A 44 -9.24 3.12 21.89
C HIS A 44 -9.34 3.78 20.52
N THR A 45 -8.25 4.31 19.99
CA THR A 45 -8.16 4.84 18.63
C THR A 45 -8.41 3.73 17.61
N LEU A 46 -7.77 2.57 17.77
CA LEU A 46 -8.02 1.40 16.91
C LEU A 46 -9.47 0.94 16.95
N GLN A 47 -10.08 0.84 18.13
CA GLN A 47 -11.49 0.45 18.29
C GLN A 47 -12.44 1.45 17.61
N THR A 48 -12.16 2.75 17.74
CA THR A 48 -12.94 3.80 17.07
C THR A 48 -12.84 3.67 15.57
N LEU A 49 -11.63 3.56 15.02
CA LEU A 49 -11.40 3.39 13.58
C LEU A 49 -12.02 2.08 13.07
N ALA A 50 -11.94 1.00 13.85
CA ALA A 50 -12.56 -0.27 13.51
C ALA A 50 -14.09 -0.17 13.43
N HIS A 51 -14.71 0.64 14.28
CA HIS A 51 -16.12 0.97 14.18
C HIS A 51 -16.42 1.82 12.95
N ASP A 52 -15.68 2.92 12.74
CA ASP A 52 -15.96 3.92 11.72
C ASP A 52 -15.78 3.38 10.31
N THR A 53 -14.76 2.55 10.07
CA THR A 53 -14.54 1.87 8.78
C THR A 53 -15.65 0.85 8.42
N ASN A 54 -16.53 0.51 9.35
CA ASN A 54 -17.72 -0.34 9.11
C ASN A 54 -19.02 0.45 9.15
N SER A 55 -18.95 1.78 9.35
CA SER A 55 -20.10 2.67 9.26
C SER A 55 -20.38 3.00 7.80
N MET A 56 -21.66 3.09 7.45
CA MET A 56 -22.09 3.40 6.10
C MET A 56 -23.48 4.07 6.15
N PRO A 57 -23.88 4.79 5.09
CA PRO A 57 -25.23 5.34 4.99
C PRO A 57 -26.32 4.27 5.06
N ASP A 58 -27.41 4.55 5.77
CA ASP A 58 -28.52 3.61 5.99
C ASP A 58 -29.22 3.17 4.69
N ASN A 59 -29.15 4.00 3.65
CA ASN A 59 -29.81 3.77 2.36
C ASN A 59 -28.92 3.05 1.33
N LEU A 60 -27.81 2.41 1.74
CA LEU A 60 -26.91 1.68 0.86
C LEU A 60 -27.20 0.16 0.91
N PRO A 61 -28.11 -0.37 0.09
CA PRO A 61 -28.35 -1.81 0.03
C PRO A 61 -27.16 -2.53 -0.61
N LEU A 62 -26.58 -3.45 0.16
CA LEU A 62 -25.42 -4.22 -0.26
C LEU A 62 -25.78 -5.62 -0.74
N GLN A 63 -24.92 -6.19 -1.57
CA GLN A 63 -24.97 -7.60 -1.90
C GLN A 63 -24.83 -8.43 -0.61
N ARG A 64 -25.59 -9.54 -0.49
CA ARG A 64 -25.70 -10.34 0.73
C ARG A 64 -24.37 -10.78 1.35
N GLN A 65 -23.40 -11.19 0.50
CA GLN A 65 -22.08 -11.62 0.99
C GLN A 65 -21.25 -10.45 1.53
N VAL A 66 -21.34 -9.29 0.88
CA VAL A 66 -20.65 -8.06 1.33
C VAL A 66 -21.25 -7.59 2.66
N ALA A 67 -22.59 -7.59 2.78
CA ALA A 67 -23.26 -7.26 4.04
C ALA A 67 -22.82 -8.20 5.18
N LYS A 68 -22.64 -9.48 4.88
CA LYS A 68 -22.13 -10.46 5.85
C LYS A 68 -20.69 -10.18 6.28
N ILE A 69 -19.83 -9.79 5.35
CA ILE A 69 -18.43 -9.42 5.67
C ILE A 69 -18.40 -8.21 6.60
N LEU A 70 -19.23 -7.18 6.34
CA LEU A 70 -19.30 -6.01 7.22
C LEU A 70 -19.87 -6.35 8.61
N GLU A 71 -20.87 -7.26 8.68
CA GLU A 71 -21.36 -7.77 9.96
C GLU A 71 -20.23 -8.45 10.76
N ASP A 72 -19.44 -9.29 10.11
CA ASP A 72 -18.32 -9.97 10.75
C ASP A 72 -17.22 -8.98 11.17
N ARG A 73 -16.92 -7.96 10.37
CA ARG A 73 -16.01 -6.87 10.75
C ARG A 73 -16.49 -6.09 11.96
N ARG A 74 -17.80 -5.85 12.11
CA ARG A 74 -18.36 -5.24 13.33
C ARG A 74 -18.14 -6.12 14.57
N LYS A 75 -18.24 -7.44 14.41
CA LYS A 75 -17.92 -8.39 15.50
C LYS A 75 -16.43 -8.39 15.83
N MET A 76 -15.56 -8.28 14.81
CA MET A 76 -14.12 -8.12 14.98
C MET A 76 -13.79 -6.81 15.72
N ALA A 77 -14.39 -5.70 15.32
CA ALA A 77 -14.25 -4.40 15.99
C ALA A 77 -14.68 -4.42 17.45
N ALA A 78 -15.74 -5.19 17.77
CA ALA A 78 -16.25 -5.38 19.14
C ALA A 78 -15.46 -6.43 19.96
N GLY A 79 -14.39 -7.04 19.39
CA GLY A 79 -13.64 -8.10 20.05
C GLY A 79 -14.38 -9.44 20.18
N ALA A 80 -15.56 -9.57 19.58
CA ALA A 80 -16.36 -10.80 19.60
C ALA A 80 -15.88 -11.86 18.57
N MET A 81 -14.96 -11.47 17.69
CA MET A 81 -14.35 -12.31 16.67
C MET A 81 -12.91 -11.84 16.41
N PRO A 82 -11.92 -12.73 16.20
CA PRO A 82 -10.59 -12.32 15.86
C PRO A 82 -10.52 -11.64 14.48
N LEU A 83 -9.55 -10.73 14.31
CA LEU A 83 -9.34 -10.02 13.07
C LEU A 83 -8.86 -10.96 11.97
N ASN A 84 -9.40 -10.80 10.77
CA ASN A 84 -8.89 -11.44 9.57
C ASN A 84 -7.96 -10.50 8.80
N TRP A 85 -7.30 -11.04 7.77
CA TRP A 85 -6.36 -10.31 6.93
C TRP A 85 -6.92 -9.01 6.34
N GLY A 86 -8.06 -9.11 5.65
CA GLY A 86 -8.66 -7.95 4.97
C GLY A 86 -9.08 -6.84 5.92
N PHE A 87 -9.47 -7.16 7.14
CA PHE A 87 -9.82 -6.14 8.13
C PHE A 87 -8.57 -5.52 8.77
N ALA A 88 -7.54 -6.28 9.08
CA ALA A 88 -6.27 -5.76 9.56
C ALA A 88 -5.59 -4.84 8.52
N GLU A 89 -5.63 -5.21 7.24
CA GLU A 89 -5.20 -4.36 6.13
C GLU A 89 -6.00 -3.04 6.08
N THR A 90 -7.32 -3.11 6.21
CA THR A 90 -8.20 -1.93 6.25
C THR A 90 -7.84 -1.01 7.43
N LEU A 91 -7.57 -1.57 8.61
CA LEU A 91 -7.18 -0.81 9.80
C LEU A 91 -5.80 -0.15 9.64
N ALA A 92 -4.85 -0.79 8.96
CA ALA A 92 -3.58 -0.17 8.64
C ALA A 92 -3.77 1.11 7.81
N TYR A 93 -4.62 1.03 6.78
CA TYR A 93 -4.94 2.21 5.97
C TYR A 93 -5.69 3.27 6.78
N ALA A 94 -6.68 2.89 7.57
CA ALA A 94 -7.46 3.83 8.39
C ALA A 94 -6.58 4.60 9.37
N THR A 95 -5.62 3.94 10.02
CA THR A 95 -4.69 4.58 10.94
C THR A 95 -3.74 5.54 10.23
N LEU A 96 -3.23 5.19 9.05
CA LEU A 96 -2.39 6.07 8.23
C LEU A 96 -3.15 7.31 7.76
N LEU A 97 -4.39 7.11 7.28
CA LEU A 97 -5.26 8.21 6.84
C LEU A 97 -5.54 9.17 8.00
N LYS A 98 -5.88 8.67 9.18
CA LYS A 98 -6.06 9.47 10.40
C LYS A 98 -4.81 10.27 10.75
N ASP A 99 -3.62 9.70 10.58
CA ASP A 99 -2.33 10.37 10.78
C ASP A 99 -1.99 11.37 9.63
N GLY A 100 -2.90 11.56 8.67
CA GLY A 100 -2.77 12.50 7.55
C GLY A 100 -1.85 12.03 6.43
N PHE A 101 -1.60 10.72 6.30
CA PHE A 101 -0.89 10.15 5.14
C PHE A 101 -1.88 9.89 4.01
N PRO A 102 -1.71 10.51 2.83
CA PRO A 102 -2.53 10.16 1.69
C PRO A 102 -2.18 8.77 1.17
N ILE A 103 -3.18 8.03 0.71
CA ILE A 103 -3.02 6.69 0.16
C ILE A 103 -3.60 6.63 -1.25
N ARG A 104 -2.78 6.17 -2.19
CA ARG A 104 -3.18 5.85 -3.55
C ARG A 104 -3.02 4.36 -3.78
N PHE A 105 -4.12 3.70 -4.15
CA PHE A 105 -4.14 2.26 -4.36
C PHE A 105 -4.64 1.94 -5.77
N THR A 106 -3.84 1.23 -6.55
CA THR A 106 -4.13 0.91 -7.95
C THR A 106 -3.86 -0.56 -8.26
N GLY A 107 -4.63 -1.16 -9.14
CA GLY A 107 -4.48 -2.54 -9.60
C GLY A 107 -5.76 -3.06 -10.25
N GLN A 108 -5.79 -4.33 -10.58
CA GLN A 108 -6.98 -4.97 -11.14
C GLN A 108 -7.83 -5.57 -10.02
N ASP A 109 -9.14 -5.35 -10.05
CA ASP A 109 -10.10 -5.83 -9.04
C ASP A 109 -9.79 -5.40 -7.59
N ILE A 110 -9.04 -4.35 -7.37
CA ILE A 110 -8.56 -3.98 -6.04
C ILE A 110 -9.64 -3.45 -5.11
N GLY A 111 -10.69 -2.85 -5.66
CA GLY A 111 -11.82 -2.37 -4.86
C GLY A 111 -12.45 -3.47 -4.01
N ARG A 112 -12.56 -4.67 -4.58
CA ARG A 112 -13.02 -5.88 -3.91
C ARG A 112 -11.86 -6.70 -3.33
N GLY A 113 -10.70 -6.62 -3.96
CA GLY A 113 -9.59 -7.58 -3.87
C GLY A 113 -9.86 -8.81 -4.74
N THR A 114 -8.86 -9.26 -5.53
CA THR A 114 -8.99 -10.44 -6.41
C THR A 114 -9.54 -11.66 -5.66
N PHE A 115 -9.15 -11.82 -4.39
CA PHE A 115 -9.58 -12.93 -3.53
C PHE A 115 -10.80 -12.58 -2.64
N SER A 116 -11.53 -11.51 -2.95
CA SER A 116 -12.70 -11.05 -2.19
C SER A 116 -12.41 -10.87 -0.69
N HIS A 117 -11.25 -10.37 -0.34
CA HIS A 117 -10.80 -10.17 1.04
C HIS A 117 -10.90 -8.71 1.51
N ARG A 118 -10.83 -7.74 0.58
CA ARG A 118 -10.71 -6.30 0.89
C ARG A 118 -12.06 -5.61 1.02
N HIS A 119 -12.88 -5.59 -0.02
CA HIS A 119 -14.13 -4.84 -0.09
C HIS A 119 -13.99 -3.39 0.41
N ALA A 120 -13.04 -2.65 -0.14
CA ALA A 120 -12.83 -1.24 0.16
C ALA A 120 -13.85 -0.33 -0.55
N VAL A 121 -14.41 -0.78 -1.66
CA VAL A 121 -15.47 -0.09 -2.41
C VAL A 121 -16.77 -0.86 -2.24
N LEU A 122 -17.78 -0.21 -1.69
CA LEU A 122 -19.11 -0.78 -1.49
C LEU A 122 -20.06 -0.29 -2.59
N HIS A 123 -20.69 -1.23 -3.29
CA HIS A 123 -21.58 -0.96 -4.42
C HIS A 123 -23.04 -1.04 -3.99
N ASN A 124 -23.81 -0.01 -4.31
CA ASN A 124 -25.24 0.04 -4.13
C ASN A 124 -25.93 -0.93 -5.11
N GLN A 125 -26.81 -1.77 -4.60
CA GLN A 125 -27.53 -2.77 -5.41
C GLN A 125 -28.75 -2.19 -6.15
N LYS A 126 -29.14 -0.93 -5.91
CA LYS A 126 -30.29 -0.29 -6.56
C LYS A 126 -29.87 0.64 -7.70
N ASP A 127 -28.69 1.19 -7.61
CA ASP A 127 -28.14 2.13 -8.58
C ASP A 127 -26.62 1.89 -8.72
N GLU A 128 -25.93 2.69 -9.46
CA GLU A 128 -24.48 2.55 -9.71
C GLU A 128 -23.63 3.30 -8.68
N SER A 129 -24.23 3.85 -7.62
CA SER A 129 -23.49 4.60 -6.60
C SER A 129 -22.59 3.69 -5.79
N THR A 130 -21.49 4.25 -5.35
CA THR A 130 -20.50 3.58 -4.51
C THR A 130 -20.24 4.35 -3.23
N TYR A 131 -19.78 3.65 -2.21
CA TYR A 131 -19.32 4.24 -0.95
C TYR A 131 -17.97 3.64 -0.57
N ILE A 132 -17.06 4.48 -0.17
CA ILE A 132 -15.70 4.07 0.22
C ILE A 132 -15.49 4.47 1.68
N PRO A 133 -15.62 3.54 2.65
CA PRO A 133 -15.51 3.86 4.08
C PRO A 133 -14.20 4.56 4.45
N LEU A 134 -13.09 4.19 3.83
CA LEU A 134 -11.77 4.79 4.08
C LEU A 134 -11.65 6.27 3.67
N GLN A 135 -12.61 6.83 2.95
CA GLN A 135 -12.70 8.26 2.67
C GLN A 135 -13.39 9.06 3.80
N HIS A 136 -13.86 8.37 4.84
CA HIS A 136 -14.71 8.94 5.88
C HIS A 136 -14.31 8.51 7.30
N VAL A 137 -13.03 8.27 7.55
CA VAL A 137 -12.56 7.84 8.88
C VAL A 137 -12.28 9.01 9.85
N SER A 138 -12.07 10.22 9.31
CA SER A 138 -11.83 11.43 10.09
C SER A 138 -12.03 12.67 9.21
N GLU A 139 -12.41 13.81 9.80
CA GLU A 139 -12.58 15.07 9.06
C GLU A 139 -11.27 15.60 8.47
N ASP A 140 -10.16 15.43 9.18
CA ASP A 140 -8.82 15.93 8.82
C ASP A 140 -7.89 14.82 8.29
N GLN A 141 -8.45 13.74 7.75
CA GLN A 141 -7.65 12.62 7.25
C GLN A 141 -6.87 12.94 5.97
N GLY A 142 -5.86 12.11 5.66
CA GLY A 142 -5.24 12.07 4.34
C GLY A 142 -6.21 11.57 3.25
N ASP A 143 -5.97 11.96 2.01
CA ASP A 143 -6.78 11.51 0.87
C ASP A 143 -6.64 10.00 0.65
N PHE A 144 -7.76 9.32 0.42
CA PHE A 144 -7.79 7.92 0.00
C PHE A 144 -8.33 7.81 -1.42
N THR A 145 -7.50 7.33 -2.34
CA THR A 145 -7.90 7.03 -3.72
C THR A 145 -7.65 5.57 -4.05
N ILE A 146 -8.61 4.94 -4.72
CA ILE A 146 -8.54 3.54 -5.13
C ILE A 146 -9.07 3.41 -6.56
N HIS A 147 -8.28 2.77 -7.45
CA HIS A 147 -8.57 2.71 -8.87
C HIS A 147 -8.40 1.29 -9.42
N ASP A 148 -9.48 0.67 -9.86
CA ASP A 148 -9.40 -0.53 -10.67
C ASP A 148 -8.82 -0.17 -12.05
N SER A 149 -7.59 -0.63 -12.31
CA SER A 149 -6.84 -0.28 -13.52
C SER A 149 -7.22 -1.17 -14.69
N LEU A 150 -7.38 -0.55 -15.86
CA LEU A 150 -7.51 -1.25 -17.16
C LEU A 150 -6.19 -1.31 -17.93
N LEU A 151 -5.11 -0.78 -17.37
CA LEU A 151 -3.81 -0.74 -18.02
C LEU A 151 -3.08 -2.10 -17.90
N SER A 152 -2.12 -2.33 -18.80
CA SER A 152 -1.17 -3.42 -18.62
C SER A 152 -0.32 -3.21 -17.35
N GLU A 153 0.27 -4.28 -16.84
CA GLU A 153 1.13 -4.24 -15.66
C GLU A 153 2.30 -3.27 -15.84
N GLU A 154 2.91 -3.25 -17.04
CA GLU A 154 3.98 -2.30 -17.37
C GLU A 154 3.51 -0.85 -17.26
N ALA A 155 2.37 -0.54 -17.87
CA ALA A 155 1.86 0.83 -17.92
C ALA A 155 1.43 1.32 -16.53
N VAL A 156 0.67 0.52 -15.77
CA VAL A 156 0.22 0.92 -14.43
C VAL A 156 1.39 1.03 -13.44
N LEU A 157 2.31 0.07 -13.45
CA LEU A 157 3.44 0.07 -12.53
C LEU A 157 4.41 1.21 -12.83
N ALA A 158 4.66 1.51 -14.12
CA ALA A 158 5.46 2.67 -14.51
C ALA A 158 4.81 3.99 -14.05
N PHE A 159 3.49 4.12 -14.18
CA PHE A 159 2.76 5.27 -13.70
C PHE A 159 2.88 5.43 -12.17
N GLU A 160 2.62 4.35 -11.42
CA GLU A 160 2.66 4.40 -9.95
C GLU A 160 4.08 4.61 -9.40
N TYR A 161 5.10 4.13 -10.09
CA TYR A 161 6.48 4.50 -9.78
C TYR A 161 6.71 6.01 -9.94
N GLY A 162 6.31 6.58 -11.08
CA GLY A 162 6.41 8.02 -11.32
C GLY A 162 5.64 8.83 -10.26
N TYR A 163 4.44 8.40 -9.91
CA TYR A 163 3.63 9.02 -8.86
C TYR A 163 4.34 8.96 -7.50
N ALA A 164 4.87 7.80 -7.11
CA ALA A 164 5.57 7.60 -5.84
C ALA A 164 6.83 8.47 -5.73
N THR A 165 7.54 8.73 -6.84
CA THR A 165 8.70 9.63 -6.85
C THR A 165 8.34 11.11 -6.68
N THR A 166 7.08 11.47 -6.81
CA THR A 166 6.57 12.84 -6.62
C THR A 166 5.70 13.01 -5.38
N SER A 167 5.47 11.95 -4.62
CA SER A 167 4.61 11.95 -3.43
C SER A 167 5.30 11.27 -2.24
N PRO A 168 6.34 11.88 -1.64
CA PRO A 168 7.14 11.24 -0.59
C PRO A 168 6.35 10.94 0.68
N LYS A 169 5.36 11.76 1.04
CA LYS A 169 4.48 11.52 2.18
C LYS A 169 3.46 10.42 1.90
N GLY A 170 3.01 10.32 0.64
CA GLY A 170 1.94 9.41 0.26
C GLY A 170 2.37 7.95 0.26
N MET A 171 1.46 7.07 0.65
CA MET A 171 1.60 5.64 0.45
C MET A 171 1.01 5.28 -0.91
N VAL A 172 1.85 4.91 -1.85
CA VAL A 172 1.46 4.48 -3.19
C VAL A 172 1.53 2.97 -3.26
N ILE A 173 0.43 2.33 -3.61
CA ILE A 173 0.30 0.87 -3.64
C ILE A 173 -0.14 0.42 -5.03
N TRP A 174 0.57 -0.53 -5.60
CA TRP A 174 0.13 -1.30 -6.73
C TRP A 174 -0.05 -2.77 -6.33
N GLU A 175 -1.23 -3.34 -6.60
CA GLU A 175 -1.48 -4.76 -6.42
C GLU A 175 -1.62 -5.44 -7.78
N ALA A 176 -0.80 -6.44 -8.05
CA ALA A 176 -1.00 -7.34 -9.17
C ALA A 176 -2.24 -8.20 -8.94
N GLN A 177 -2.99 -8.53 -9.98
CA GLN A 177 -4.10 -9.48 -9.86
C GLN A 177 -3.60 -10.85 -9.37
N PHE A 178 -2.47 -11.30 -9.92
CA PHE A 178 -1.60 -12.35 -9.42
C PHE A 178 -0.15 -11.88 -9.52
N GLY A 179 0.67 -12.21 -8.56
CA GLY A 179 2.07 -11.77 -8.53
C GLY A 179 2.89 -12.23 -9.73
N ASP A 180 2.50 -13.32 -10.38
CA ASP A 180 3.08 -13.82 -11.63
C ASP A 180 3.10 -12.76 -12.72
N PHE A 181 2.05 -11.93 -12.80
CA PHE A 181 1.90 -10.92 -13.85
C PHE A 181 2.84 -9.72 -13.70
N SER A 182 3.55 -9.60 -12.57
CA SER A 182 4.61 -8.60 -12.44
C SER A 182 5.72 -8.77 -13.49
N ASN A 183 5.85 -9.96 -14.09
CA ASN A 183 6.79 -10.20 -15.19
C ASN A 183 6.49 -9.35 -16.43
N GLY A 184 5.23 -8.96 -16.66
CA GLY A 184 4.84 -8.04 -17.73
C GLY A 184 5.37 -6.63 -17.54
N ALA A 185 5.81 -6.27 -16.32
CA ALA A 185 6.43 -5.00 -15.97
C ALA A 185 7.91 -5.15 -15.59
N GLN A 186 8.58 -6.23 -15.99
CA GLN A 186 9.95 -6.53 -15.53
C GLN A 186 10.94 -5.42 -15.85
N VAL A 187 10.81 -4.76 -16.99
CA VAL A 187 11.69 -3.63 -17.34
C VAL A 187 11.52 -2.45 -16.38
N VAL A 188 10.32 -2.18 -15.92
CA VAL A 188 10.04 -1.12 -14.93
C VAL A 188 10.64 -1.51 -13.58
N ILE A 189 10.52 -2.76 -13.18
CA ILE A 189 11.11 -3.29 -11.95
C ILE A 189 12.63 -3.15 -11.98
N ASP A 190 13.28 -3.66 -13.03
CA ASP A 190 14.76 -3.72 -13.12
C ASP A 190 15.39 -2.34 -13.33
N GLN A 191 14.79 -1.50 -14.18
CA GLN A 191 15.42 -0.27 -14.62
C GLN A 191 15.05 0.96 -13.81
N PHE A 192 13.93 0.90 -13.06
CA PHE A 192 13.42 2.04 -12.31
C PHE A 192 13.25 1.72 -10.82
N ILE A 193 12.41 0.76 -10.47
CA ILE A 193 12.02 0.52 -9.06
C ILE A 193 13.22 0.09 -8.23
N THR A 194 13.98 -0.91 -8.68
CA THR A 194 15.09 -1.48 -7.92
C THR A 194 16.43 -0.74 -8.10
N SER A 195 16.54 0.11 -9.11
CA SER A 195 17.80 0.76 -9.49
C SER A 195 17.75 2.29 -9.60
N GLY A 196 16.58 2.89 -9.55
CA GLY A 196 16.40 4.33 -9.77
C GLY A 196 17.09 5.20 -8.72
N GLU A 197 17.13 4.76 -7.47
CA GLU A 197 17.86 5.46 -6.41
C GLU A 197 19.36 5.49 -6.71
N HIS A 198 19.95 4.37 -7.06
CA HIS A 198 21.38 4.29 -7.36
C HIS A 198 21.77 5.04 -8.64
N LYS A 199 20.95 4.93 -9.70
CA LYS A 199 21.22 5.57 -10.98
C LYS A 199 21.04 7.09 -10.95
N TRP A 200 19.98 7.56 -10.28
CA TRP A 200 19.49 8.94 -10.42
C TRP A 200 19.19 9.62 -9.09
N SER A 201 19.53 9.00 -7.97
CA SER A 201 19.14 9.46 -6.63
C SER A 201 17.61 9.64 -6.50
N ARG A 202 16.83 8.82 -7.23
CA ARG A 202 15.37 8.82 -7.20
C ARG A 202 14.87 7.84 -6.15
N VAL A 203 14.53 8.39 -5.00
CA VAL A 203 13.96 7.62 -3.91
C VAL A 203 12.48 7.33 -4.20
N CYS A 204 12.01 6.14 -3.85
CA CYS A 204 10.66 5.70 -4.12
C CYS A 204 10.11 4.87 -2.95
N GLY A 205 8.93 5.22 -2.47
CA GLY A 205 8.22 4.49 -1.41
C GLY A 205 7.12 3.56 -1.92
N LEU A 206 7.14 3.17 -3.21
CA LEU A 206 6.12 2.31 -3.81
C LEU A 206 6.00 0.98 -3.08
N THR A 207 4.77 0.57 -2.81
CA THR A 207 4.43 -0.76 -2.27
C THR A 207 3.85 -1.62 -3.38
N MET A 208 4.40 -2.80 -3.58
CA MET A 208 3.90 -3.79 -4.52
C MET A 208 3.31 -4.96 -3.75
N LEU A 209 1.99 -5.20 -3.88
CA LEU A 209 1.33 -6.37 -3.32
C LEU A 209 1.24 -7.44 -4.41
N LEU A 210 1.94 -8.55 -4.19
CA LEU A 210 2.08 -9.62 -5.18
C LEU A 210 1.48 -10.93 -4.63
N PRO A 211 0.23 -11.26 -4.97
CA PRO A 211 -0.37 -12.53 -4.56
C PRO A 211 0.49 -13.72 -5.01
N HIS A 212 0.89 -14.55 -4.04
CA HIS A 212 1.84 -15.63 -4.20
C HIS A 212 1.40 -16.88 -3.45
N GLY A 213 1.59 -18.06 -4.07
CA GLY A 213 1.32 -19.37 -3.46
C GLY A 213 1.03 -20.43 -4.52
N TYR A 214 1.30 -21.67 -4.18
CA TYR A 214 1.18 -22.82 -5.10
C TYR A 214 -0.09 -23.65 -4.84
N GLU A 215 -1.18 -23.01 -4.42
CA GLU A 215 -2.42 -23.67 -4.03
C GLU A 215 -3.37 -23.94 -5.20
N GLY A 216 -2.91 -24.59 -6.26
CA GLY A 216 -3.76 -25.22 -7.27
C GLY A 216 -4.48 -24.30 -8.28
N GLN A 217 -4.07 -23.05 -8.44
CA GLN A 217 -4.73 -22.12 -9.37
C GLN A 217 -4.14 -22.08 -10.78
N GLY A 218 -3.09 -22.87 -11.03
CA GLY A 218 -2.46 -22.99 -12.34
C GLY A 218 -1.05 -22.35 -12.42
N PRO A 219 -0.34 -22.56 -13.56
CA PRO A 219 1.07 -22.17 -13.67
C PRO A 219 1.30 -20.66 -13.67
N GLU A 220 0.35 -19.86 -14.15
CA GLU A 220 0.46 -18.39 -14.21
C GLU A 220 -0.20 -17.68 -13.01
N HIS A 221 -0.57 -18.43 -11.98
CA HIS A 221 -1.31 -17.97 -10.83
C HIS A 221 -0.69 -18.47 -9.52
N SER A 222 0.60 -18.76 -9.53
CA SER A 222 1.29 -19.40 -8.42
C SER A 222 2.45 -18.57 -7.90
N SER A 223 3.48 -18.33 -8.70
CA SER A 223 4.70 -17.67 -8.24
C SER A 223 4.78 -16.20 -8.61
N ALA A 224 4.86 -15.33 -7.63
CA ALA A 224 5.26 -13.93 -7.82
C ALA A 224 6.76 -13.77 -8.11
N ARG A 225 7.49 -14.88 -8.29
CA ARG A 225 8.91 -14.93 -8.63
C ARG A 225 9.78 -14.26 -7.56
N LEU A 226 9.59 -14.66 -6.32
CA LEU A 226 10.36 -14.20 -5.16
C LEU A 226 11.86 -14.19 -5.42
N GLU A 227 12.39 -15.23 -6.09
CA GLU A 227 13.78 -15.38 -6.45
C GLU A 227 14.34 -14.22 -7.29
N ARG A 228 13.51 -13.61 -8.15
CA ARG A 228 13.91 -12.45 -8.95
C ARG A 228 14.10 -11.20 -8.10
N PHE A 229 13.19 -10.96 -7.17
CA PHE A 229 13.32 -9.82 -6.25
C PHE A 229 14.50 -10.01 -5.30
N LEU A 230 14.74 -11.21 -4.80
CA LEU A 230 15.92 -11.50 -3.99
C LEU A 230 17.22 -11.30 -4.78
N GLN A 231 17.25 -11.68 -6.06
CA GLN A 231 18.40 -11.44 -6.94
C GLN A 231 18.65 -9.95 -7.20
N LEU A 232 17.59 -9.14 -7.25
CA LEU A 232 17.66 -7.69 -7.45
C LEU A 232 17.98 -6.92 -6.16
N SER A 233 17.95 -7.58 -5.00
CA SER A 233 18.23 -6.97 -3.70
C SER A 233 19.73 -6.72 -3.56
N ALA A 234 20.13 -5.46 -3.40
CA ALA A 234 21.51 -5.03 -3.21
C ALA A 234 21.54 -3.70 -2.45
N GLU A 235 22.46 -3.57 -1.49
CA GLU A 235 22.72 -2.30 -0.78
C GLU A 235 21.46 -1.63 -0.22
N HIS A 236 20.53 -2.44 0.30
CA HIS A 236 19.25 -1.98 0.89
C HIS A 236 18.34 -1.21 -0.08
N ASN A 237 18.39 -1.52 -1.38
CA ASN A 237 17.60 -0.85 -2.41
C ASN A 237 16.09 -1.13 -2.33
N ILE A 238 15.69 -2.34 -1.90
CA ILE A 238 14.28 -2.76 -1.77
C ILE A 238 14.07 -3.55 -0.48
N GLN A 239 12.81 -3.66 -0.06
CA GLN A 239 12.36 -4.48 1.06
C GLN A 239 11.52 -5.63 0.50
N VAL A 240 11.88 -6.89 0.78
CA VAL A 240 11.11 -8.07 0.35
C VAL A 240 10.51 -8.74 1.58
N CYS A 241 9.17 -8.81 1.66
CA CYS A 241 8.46 -9.29 2.83
C CYS A 241 7.46 -10.40 2.47
N VAL A 242 7.32 -11.37 3.39
CA VAL A 242 6.33 -12.44 3.32
C VAL A 242 5.57 -12.47 4.66
N PRO A 243 4.56 -11.61 4.85
CA PRO A 243 3.77 -11.60 6.08
C PRO A 243 2.91 -12.86 6.16
N THR A 244 2.69 -13.39 7.38
CA THR A 244 1.93 -14.63 7.59
C THR A 244 0.72 -14.45 8.52
N THR A 245 0.61 -13.32 9.20
CA THR A 245 -0.52 -13.02 10.08
C THR A 245 -1.15 -11.66 9.75
N PRO A 246 -2.43 -11.43 10.11
CA PRO A 246 -3.06 -10.10 9.99
C PRO A 246 -2.30 -8.99 10.70
N ALA A 247 -1.76 -9.24 11.90
CA ALA A 247 -0.96 -8.26 12.63
C ALA A 247 0.33 -7.90 11.87
N GLN A 248 1.00 -8.88 11.26
CA GLN A 248 2.19 -8.60 10.46
C GLN A 248 1.89 -7.71 9.25
N VAL A 249 0.80 -7.95 8.51
CA VAL A 249 0.46 -7.08 7.38
C VAL A 249 0.10 -5.68 7.86
N TYR A 250 -0.62 -5.55 8.98
CA TYR A 250 -0.93 -4.26 9.58
C TYR A 250 0.33 -3.46 9.89
N HIS A 251 1.23 -4.02 10.70
CA HIS A 251 2.46 -3.33 11.10
C HIS A 251 3.41 -3.06 9.95
N MET A 252 3.51 -3.98 8.98
CA MET A 252 4.32 -3.82 7.78
C MET A 252 3.85 -2.61 6.94
N LEU A 253 2.54 -2.51 6.68
CA LEU A 253 1.96 -1.40 5.91
C LEU A 253 2.09 -0.08 6.69
N ARG A 254 1.82 -0.11 7.98
CA ARG A 254 1.98 1.06 8.83
C ARG A 254 3.43 1.55 8.87
N ARG A 255 4.38 0.63 9.02
CA ARG A 255 5.81 0.95 8.98
C ARG A 255 6.21 1.62 7.67
N GLN A 256 5.71 1.15 6.53
CA GLN A 256 5.98 1.73 5.22
C GLN A 256 5.50 3.19 5.11
N GLY A 257 4.38 3.52 5.75
CA GLY A 257 3.84 4.88 5.79
C GLY A 257 4.59 5.80 6.75
N VAL A 258 4.70 5.41 8.03
CA VAL A 258 5.18 6.30 9.11
C VAL A 258 6.70 6.44 9.14
N ARG A 259 7.46 5.40 8.77
CA ARG A 259 8.92 5.46 8.77
C ARG A 259 9.41 6.42 7.69
N PRO A 260 10.27 7.41 8.00
CA PRO A 260 10.76 8.37 7.01
C PRO A 260 11.80 7.79 6.03
N LEU A 261 11.94 6.48 5.96
CA LEU A 261 12.76 5.78 4.98
C LEU A 261 11.90 5.35 3.80
N ARG A 262 12.18 5.88 2.62
CA ARG A 262 11.43 5.58 1.40
C ARG A 262 12.20 4.59 0.54
N LYS A 263 11.87 3.30 0.66
CA LYS A 263 12.37 2.21 -0.17
C LYS A 263 11.17 1.43 -0.72
N PRO A 264 11.23 0.92 -1.94
CA PRO A 264 10.17 0.05 -2.46
C PRO A 264 9.94 -1.16 -1.55
N LEU A 265 8.68 -1.44 -1.27
CA LEU A 265 8.25 -2.59 -0.47
C LEU A 265 7.61 -3.62 -1.39
N ILE A 266 8.20 -4.80 -1.47
CA ILE A 266 7.72 -5.93 -2.26
C ILE A 266 7.11 -6.95 -1.31
N VAL A 267 5.81 -7.16 -1.41
CA VAL A 267 5.06 -8.04 -0.52
C VAL A 267 4.61 -9.29 -1.28
N MET A 268 5.14 -10.44 -0.91
CA MET A 268 4.61 -11.73 -1.34
C MET A 268 3.34 -12.02 -0.53
N SER A 269 2.19 -11.55 -1.02
CA SER A 269 0.90 -11.73 -0.33
C SER A 269 0.49 -13.20 -0.39
N PRO A 270 0.40 -13.92 0.72
CA PRO A 270 0.12 -15.36 0.72
C PRO A 270 -1.35 -15.62 0.41
N LYS A 271 -1.68 -16.03 -0.81
CA LYS A 271 -3.06 -16.24 -1.29
C LYS A 271 -3.90 -17.10 -0.36
N SER A 272 -3.35 -18.21 0.13
CA SER A 272 -4.05 -19.11 1.05
C SER A 272 -4.44 -18.45 2.36
N LEU A 273 -3.60 -17.53 2.88
CA LEU A 273 -3.83 -16.90 4.18
C LEU A 273 -4.81 -15.73 4.14
N LEU A 274 -5.02 -15.12 2.96
CA LEU A 274 -5.95 -13.97 2.82
C LEU A 274 -7.38 -14.27 3.33
N ARG A 275 -7.78 -15.55 3.31
CA ARG A 275 -9.08 -16.02 3.76
C ARG A 275 -9.03 -17.26 4.66
N HIS A 276 -7.85 -17.60 5.16
CA HIS A 276 -7.69 -18.78 6.02
C HIS A 276 -8.28 -18.53 7.40
N LYS A 277 -9.05 -19.48 7.92
CA LYS A 277 -9.76 -19.32 9.19
C LYS A 277 -8.84 -19.19 10.40
N GLU A 278 -7.63 -19.75 10.32
CA GLU A 278 -6.62 -19.70 11.39
C GLU A 278 -5.63 -18.55 11.23
N ALA A 279 -5.62 -17.87 10.07
CA ALA A 279 -4.84 -16.66 9.86
C ALA A 279 -5.56 -15.47 10.49
N THR A 280 -5.49 -15.36 11.80
CA THR A 280 -6.16 -14.36 12.60
C THR A 280 -5.20 -13.67 13.57
N SER A 281 -5.58 -12.49 14.04
CA SER A 281 -4.92 -11.73 15.09
C SER A 281 -5.95 -11.08 16.00
N THR A 282 -5.53 -10.62 17.16
CA THR A 282 -6.39 -9.82 18.05
C THR A 282 -6.20 -8.32 17.75
N ILE A 283 -7.08 -7.49 18.27
CA ILE A 283 -6.90 -6.03 18.14
C ILE A 283 -5.74 -5.55 19.00
N GLU A 284 -5.46 -6.23 20.11
CA GLU A 284 -4.30 -6.00 20.98
C GLU A 284 -2.99 -6.24 20.24
N ASP A 285 -2.92 -7.27 19.36
CA ASP A 285 -1.74 -7.52 18.52
C ASP A 285 -1.41 -6.30 17.62
N LEU A 286 -2.43 -5.55 17.20
CA LEU A 286 -2.26 -4.33 16.40
C LEU A 286 -1.88 -3.12 17.25
N ALA A 287 -2.31 -3.09 18.52
CA ALA A 287 -2.02 -2.00 19.44
C ALA A 287 -0.61 -2.09 20.05
N GLU A 288 -0.15 -3.29 20.35
CA GLU A 288 1.04 -3.52 21.16
C GLU A 288 2.16 -4.29 20.42
N GLY A 289 1.84 -4.89 19.29
CA GLY A 289 2.76 -5.74 18.54
C GLY A 289 3.95 -4.98 17.96
N ARG A 290 5.12 -5.66 17.93
CA ARG A 290 6.32 -5.23 17.20
C ARG A 290 6.62 -6.26 16.12
N PHE A 291 6.74 -5.83 14.87
CA PHE A 291 7.01 -6.68 13.73
C PHE A 291 8.02 -6.04 12.78
#